data_5295e6c440aab8288645f7e2dbba7da6
#
_entry.id   5295e6c440aab8288645f7e2dbba7da6
#
_cell.length_a   1.000
_cell.length_b   1.000
_cell.length_c   1.000
_cell.angle_alpha   90.00
_cell.angle_beta   90.00
_cell.angle_gamma   90.00
#
_symmetry.space_group_name_H-M   'P 1'
#
loop_
_entity.id
_entity.type
_entity.pdbx_description
1 polymer ?
#
loop_
_entity_poly.entity_id
_entity_poly.type
_entity_poly.pdbx_seq_one_letter_code
_entity_poly.pdbx_strand_id
1 'polypeptide(L)'
;QSRSQKSSSKRASFQRNNVDIYITGSNSKFLSNDIATEFRGRGDVIHVYPLSFAEYYSVVGGEKQLAWKNYYTFGGLPQLLTLKSEQKKISFLQSLQTSVYIKDLVERNRIIATEEFSELLCVIASSIGSSVNPTKLSNTIKSIKNINLSPKTISTYLEHICYAFLAERA
;
A
#
# COMPACT_ATOMS: atom_id res chain seq x y z
N GLN A 1 20.74 -0.22 35.73
CA GLN A 1 19.30 0.04 35.98
C GLN A 1 18.74 0.80 34.79
N SER A 2 18.25 0.10 33.79
CA SER A 2 17.52 0.72 32.66
C SER A 2 16.02 0.50 32.88
N ARG A 3 15.32 1.58 33.19
CA ARG A 3 13.86 1.60 33.29
C ARG A 3 13.25 1.45 31.89
N SER A 4 12.56 0.34 31.67
CA SER A 4 11.66 0.16 30.52
C SER A 4 10.51 1.16 30.64
N GLN A 5 10.44 2.12 29.73
CA GLN A 5 9.24 2.93 29.56
C GLN A 5 8.16 2.06 28.89
N LYS A 6 7.26 1.54 29.71
CA LYS A 6 5.96 1.07 29.24
C LYS A 6 5.18 2.27 28.72
N SER A 7 4.94 2.32 27.42
CA SER A 7 3.98 3.27 26.86
C SER A 7 2.59 2.90 27.41
N SER A 8 2.12 3.65 28.37
CA SER A 8 0.73 3.58 28.83
C SER A 8 -0.14 4.16 27.73
N SER A 9 -0.85 3.32 26.98
CA SER A 9 -1.94 3.77 26.15
C SER A 9 -2.97 4.43 27.05
N LYS A 10 -3.07 5.76 26.96
CA LYS A 10 -4.11 6.51 27.66
C LYS A 10 -5.45 6.06 27.11
N ARG A 11 -6.21 5.31 27.90
CA ARG A 11 -7.62 5.06 27.66
C ARG A 11 -8.33 6.43 27.60
N ALA A 12 -8.66 6.89 26.41
CA ALA A 12 -9.51 8.04 26.24
C ALA A 12 -10.92 7.62 26.67
N SER A 13 -11.36 8.06 27.85
CA SER A 13 -12.75 7.89 28.26
C SER A 13 -13.60 8.91 27.50
N PHE A 14 -14.29 8.47 26.45
CA PHE A 14 -15.20 9.29 25.68
C PHE A 14 -16.51 9.50 26.45
N GLN A 15 -16.57 10.54 27.26
CA GLN A 15 -17.77 11.00 27.94
C GLN A 15 -18.33 12.30 27.34
N ARG A 16 -17.93 12.71 26.16
CA ARG A 16 -18.50 13.89 25.49
C ARG A 16 -19.51 13.46 24.42
N ASN A 17 -20.75 13.86 24.62
CA ASN A 17 -21.89 13.57 23.75
C ASN A 17 -21.93 14.52 22.54
N ASN A 18 -20.92 14.65 21.74
CA ASN A 18 -20.94 15.41 20.46
C ASN A 18 -19.54 15.50 19.85
N VAL A 19 -18.83 14.39 19.73
CA VAL A 19 -17.50 14.36 19.10
C VAL A 19 -17.48 13.22 18.09
N ASP A 20 -17.29 13.55 16.83
CA ASP A 20 -16.99 12.59 15.77
C ASP A 20 -15.48 12.38 15.72
N ILE A 21 -15.05 11.11 15.69
CA ILE A 21 -13.63 10.76 15.65
C ILE A 21 -13.34 10.02 14.38
N TYR A 22 -12.42 10.57 13.62
CA TYR A 22 -11.90 9.97 12.38
C TYR A 22 -10.47 9.50 12.64
N ILE A 23 -10.25 8.19 12.42
CA ILE A 23 -8.92 7.58 12.53
C ILE A 23 -8.51 7.15 11.14
N THR A 24 -7.31 7.52 10.72
CA THR A 24 -6.77 7.16 9.41
C THR A 24 -5.47 6.39 9.55
N GLY A 25 -5.20 5.49 8.62
CA GLY A 25 -3.96 4.73 8.57
C GLY A 25 -3.74 4.11 7.20
N SER A 26 -2.47 3.91 6.88
CA SER A 26 -2.01 3.33 5.61
C SER A 26 -1.91 1.80 5.64
N ASN A 27 -2.37 1.13 6.70
CA ASN A 27 -2.26 -0.31 6.84
C ASN A 27 -3.55 -0.91 7.43
N SER A 28 -4.20 -1.78 6.66
CA SER A 28 -5.47 -2.41 7.03
C SER A 28 -5.38 -3.30 8.28
N LYS A 29 -4.25 -3.97 8.49
CA LYS A 29 -4.07 -4.90 9.60
C LYS A 29 -4.08 -4.20 10.96
N PHE A 30 -3.44 -3.03 11.05
CA PHE A 30 -3.43 -2.24 12.29
C PHE A 30 -4.77 -1.54 12.54
N LEU A 31 -5.42 -1.07 11.48
CA LEU A 31 -6.72 -0.43 11.60
C LEU A 31 -7.84 -1.44 11.94
N SER A 32 -7.83 -2.64 11.35
CA SER A 32 -8.90 -3.61 11.55
C SER A 32 -8.80 -4.34 12.89
N ASN A 33 -7.62 -4.76 13.33
CA ASN A 33 -7.50 -5.57 14.54
C ASN A 33 -7.49 -4.74 15.83
N ASP A 34 -6.74 -3.63 15.87
CA ASP A 34 -6.63 -2.83 17.09
C ASP A 34 -7.87 -1.94 17.28
N ILE A 35 -8.35 -1.34 16.20
CA ILE A 35 -9.52 -0.45 16.23
C ILE A 35 -10.81 -1.24 16.38
N ALA A 36 -11.01 -2.32 15.65
CA ALA A 36 -12.20 -3.16 15.77
C ALA A 36 -12.31 -3.77 17.18
N THR A 37 -11.18 -4.11 17.80
CA THR A 37 -11.15 -4.64 19.17
C THR A 37 -11.43 -3.55 20.21
N GLU A 38 -10.87 -2.36 20.07
CA GLU A 38 -11.07 -1.23 21.00
C GLU A 38 -12.46 -0.59 20.86
N PHE A 39 -12.96 -0.45 19.64
CA PHE A 39 -14.25 0.19 19.38
C PHE A 39 -15.44 -0.78 19.41
N ARG A 40 -15.21 -2.10 19.46
CA ARG A 40 -16.26 -3.13 19.66
C ARG A 40 -17.51 -2.91 18.78
N GLY A 41 -17.32 -2.65 17.49
CA GLY A 41 -18.43 -2.42 16.55
C GLY A 41 -19.10 -1.05 16.65
N ARG A 42 -18.44 -0.05 17.24
CA ARG A 42 -18.95 1.34 17.34
C ARG A 42 -18.36 2.28 16.29
N GLY A 43 -17.86 1.75 15.17
CA GLY A 43 -17.30 2.57 14.11
C GLY A 43 -17.52 1.94 12.76
N ASP A 44 -17.61 2.79 11.74
CA ASP A 44 -17.67 2.38 10.35
C ASP A 44 -16.29 2.47 9.72
N VAL A 45 -15.97 1.53 8.84
CA VAL A 45 -14.73 1.52 8.10
C VAL A 45 -14.98 2.07 6.69
N ILE A 46 -14.31 3.16 6.37
CA ILE A 46 -14.38 3.76 5.04
C ILE A 46 -13.05 3.48 4.32
N HIS A 47 -13.13 2.74 3.22
CA HIS A 47 -12.00 2.53 2.32
C HIS A 47 -11.91 3.67 1.33
N VAL A 48 -10.80 4.40 1.33
CA VAL A 48 -10.52 5.47 0.36
C VAL A 48 -9.57 4.93 -0.68
N TYR A 49 -10.08 4.73 -1.89
CA TYR A 49 -9.30 4.28 -3.04
C TYR A 49 -8.72 5.45 -3.82
N PRO A 50 -7.67 5.24 -4.64
CA PRO A 50 -7.31 6.18 -5.69
C PRO A 50 -8.51 6.45 -6.60
N LEU A 51 -8.48 7.59 -7.31
CA LEU A 51 -9.56 7.94 -8.24
C LEU A 51 -9.79 6.82 -9.26
N SER A 52 -11.04 6.46 -9.47
CA SER A 52 -11.43 5.65 -10.62
C SER A 52 -11.18 6.43 -11.93
N PHE A 53 -11.14 5.73 -13.07
CA PHE A 53 -11.00 6.43 -14.36
C PHE A 53 -12.14 7.43 -14.62
N ALA A 54 -13.35 7.12 -14.18
CA ALA A 54 -14.49 8.02 -14.34
C ALA A 54 -14.28 9.33 -13.55
N GLU A 55 -13.86 9.24 -12.30
CA GLU A 55 -13.54 10.40 -11.45
C GLU A 55 -12.35 11.19 -12.00
N TYR A 56 -11.28 10.48 -12.39
CA TYR A 56 -10.11 11.09 -13.03
C TYR A 56 -10.52 11.86 -14.29
N TYR A 57 -11.28 11.24 -15.18
CA TYR A 57 -11.70 11.85 -16.45
C TYR A 57 -12.66 13.02 -16.26
N SER A 58 -13.51 12.99 -15.23
CA SER A 58 -14.39 14.12 -14.90
C SER A 58 -13.62 15.41 -14.55
N VAL A 59 -12.40 15.27 -14.02
CA VAL A 59 -11.54 16.41 -13.66
C VAL A 59 -10.65 16.84 -14.81
N VAL A 60 -10.04 15.88 -15.53
CA VAL A 60 -9.05 16.17 -16.58
C VAL A 60 -9.73 16.57 -17.90
N GLY A 61 -10.81 15.90 -18.25
CA GLY A 61 -11.52 16.12 -19.53
C GLY A 61 -10.69 15.80 -20.77
N GLY A 62 -11.04 16.42 -21.87
CA GLY A 62 -10.29 16.31 -23.14
C GLY A 62 -10.53 15.01 -23.89
N GLU A 63 -9.55 14.57 -24.67
CA GLU A 63 -9.63 13.33 -25.45
C GLU A 63 -9.56 12.11 -24.54
N LYS A 64 -10.60 11.26 -24.61
CA LYS A 64 -10.75 10.11 -23.71
C LYS A 64 -9.61 9.08 -23.82
N GLN A 65 -9.10 8.85 -25.03
CA GLN A 65 -7.99 7.91 -25.24
C GLN A 65 -6.69 8.40 -24.62
N LEU A 66 -6.40 9.69 -24.75
CA LEU A 66 -5.23 10.31 -24.13
C LEU A 66 -5.35 10.33 -22.59
N ALA A 67 -6.54 10.67 -22.09
CA ALA A 67 -6.81 10.61 -20.65
C ALA A 67 -6.66 9.19 -20.11
N TRP A 68 -7.16 8.18 -20.81
CA TRP A 68 -6.98 6.77 -20.46
C TRP A 68 -5.52 6.35 -20.45
N LYS A 69 -4.75 6.73 -21.48
CA LYS A 69 -3.30 6.47 -21.53
C LYS A 69 -2.59 7.05 -20.32
N ASN A 70 -2.87 8.29 -19.97
CA ASN A 70 -2.28 8.93 -18.78
C ASN A 70 -2.70 8.23 -17.47
N TYR A 71 -3.96 7.85 -17.37
CA TYR A 71 -4.49 7.18 -16.19
C TYR A 71 -3.85 5.81 -15.94
N TYR A 72 -3.76 4.93 -16.96
CA TYR A 72 -3.13 3.63 -16.77
C TYR A 72 -1.60 3.71 -16.61
N THR A 73 -0.97 4.80 -17.09
CA THR A 73 0.49 5.00 -16.95
C THR A 73 0.86 5.53 -15.56
N PHE A 74 0.11 6.49 -15.04
CA PHE A 74 0.44 7.18 -13.79
C PHE A 74 -0.47 6.82 -12.61
N GLY A 75 -1.61 6.23 -12.86
CA GLY A 75 -2.59 5.85 -11.84
C GLY A 75 -3.53 6.99 -11.44
N GLY A 76 -4.38 6.68 -10.45
CA GLY A 76 -5.46 7.56 -9.98
C GLY A 76 -5.17 8.33 -8.70
N LEU A 77 -3.90 8.52 -8.30
CA LEU A 77 -3.59 9.33 -7.11
C LEU A 77 -3.93 10.81 -7.37
N PRO A 78 -4.78 11.46 -6.53
CA PRO A 78 -5.23 12.83 -6.76
C PRO A 78 -4.08 13.84 -6.91
N GLN A 79 -2.98 13.65 -6.19
CA GLN A 79 -1.84 14.54 -6.27
C GLN A 79 -1.19 14.59 -7.66
N LEU A 80 -1.29 13.51 -8.45
CA LEU A 80 -0.77 13.48 -9.82
C LEU A 80 -1.49 14.45 -10.76
N LEU A 81 -2.74 14.81 -10.45
CA LEU A 81 -3.50 15.80 -11.23
C LEU A 81 -2.91 17.21 -11.11
N THR A 82 -2.24 17.52 -10.00
CA THR A 82 -1.61 18.82 -9.78
C THR A 82 -0.24 18.96 -10.46
N LEU A 83 0.36 17.84 -10.89
CA LEU A 83 1.69 17.81 -11.51
C LEU A 83 1.59 17.93 -13.02
N LYS A 84 2.12 19.06 -13.56
CA LYS A 84 2.01 19.41 -14.97
C LYS A 84 2.93 18.64 -15.92
N SER A 85 4.06 18.10 -15.43
CA SER A 85 5.02 17.39 -16.29
C SER A 85 5.10 15.91 -15.93
N GLU A 86 5.28 15.06 -16.94
CA GLU A 86 5.46 13.62 -16.77
C GLU A 86 6.65 13.29 -15.87
N GLN A 87 7.76 14.04 -16.04
CA GLN A 87 8.95 13.85 -15.22
C GLN A 87 8.65 14.07 -13.72
N LYS A 88 7.84 15.09 -13.38
CA LYS A 88 7.44 15.33 -11.99
C LYS A 88 6.53 14.22 -11.46
N LYS A 89 5.64 13.67 -12.29
CA LYS A 89 4.81 12.52 -11.92
C LYS A 89 5.66 11.29 -11.65
N ILE A 90 6.61 10.98 -12.53
CA ILE A 90 7.55 9.86 -12.35
C ILE A 90 8.35 10.03 -11.05
N SER A 91 8.97 11.19 -10.85
CA SER A 91 9.76 11.45 -9.64
C SER A 91 8.93 11.36 -8.37
N PHE A 92 7.69 11.84 -8.41
CA PHE A 92 6.75 11.71 -7.28
C PHE A 92 6.44 10.25 -6.96
N LEU A 93 6.09 9.45 -7.99
CA LEU A 93 5.77 8.03 -7.81
C LEU A 93 6.99 7.22 -7.30
N GLN A 94 8.17 7.50 -7.83
CA GLN A 94 9.42 6.87 -7.37
C GLN A 94 9.73 7.23 -5.91
N SER A 95 9.59 8.50 -5.55
CA SER A 95 9.75 8.95 -4.16
C SER A 95 8.73 8.30 -3.23
N LEU A 96 7.48 8.23 -3.64
CA LEU A 96 6.41 7.59 -2.88
C LEU A 96 6.69 6.10 -2.67
N GLN A 97 7.09 5.39 -3.73
CA GLN A 97 7.45 3.99 -3.66
C GLN A 97 8.62 3.75 -2.70
N THR A 98 9.71 4.48 -2.85
CA THR A 98 10.95 4.22 -2.09
C THR A 98 10.84 4.69 -0.65
N SER A 99 10.38 5.93 -0.43
CA SER A 99 10.44 6.57 0.88
C SER A 99 9.26 6.23 1.78
N VAL A 100 8.10 5.95 1.21
CA VAL A 100 6.88 5.71 1.98
C VAL A 100 6.58 4.22 2.05
N TYR A 101 6.40 3.58 0.89
CA TYR A 101 5.92 2.20 0.89
C TYR A 101 7.00 1.19 1.25
N ILE A 102 8.13 1.19 0.57
CA ILE A 102 9.16 0.16 0.82
C ILE A 102 9.74 0.32 2.21
N LYS A 103 10.10 1.56 2.60
CA LYS A 103 10.66 1.82 3.93
C LYS A 103 9.70 1.44 5.06
N ASP A 104 8.44 1.88 4.95
CA ASP A 104 7.41 1.59 5.95
C ASP A 104 7.12 0.08 6.06
N LEU A 105 7.02 -0.63 4.92
CA LEU A 105 6.85 -2.08 4.88
C LEU A 105 8.02 -2.84 5.49
N VAL A 106 9.24 -2.45 5.14
CA VAL A 106 10.48 -3.09 5.62
C VAL A 106 10.61 -2.90 7.12
N GLU A 107 10.47 -1.67 7.61
CA GLU A 107 10.62 -1.34 9.03
C GLU A 107 9.52 -2.01 9.88
N ARG A 108 8.25 -1.91 9.47
CA ARG A 108 7.11 -2.48 10.23
C ARG A 108 7.13 -3.99 10.30
N ASN A 109 7.50 -4.65 9.21
CA ASN A 109 7.48 -6.11 9.13
C ASN A 109 8.84 -6.74 9.42
N ARG A 110 9.85 -5.92 9.77
CA ARG A 110 11.23 -6.37 10.05
C ARG A 110 11.80 -7.24 8.92
N ILE A 111 11.59 -6.80 7.68
CA ILE A 111 12.08 -7.51 6.50
C ILE A 111 13.59 -7.32 6.43
N ILE A 112 14.35 -8.40 6.58
CA ILE A 112 15.83 -8.38 6.56
C ILE A 112 16.32 -8.36 5.10
N ALA A 113 15.70 -9.14 4.23
CA ALA A 113 16.05 -9.29 2.82
C ALA A 113 15.41 -8.16 1.98
N THR A 114 15.90 -6.93 2.16
CA THR A 114 15.28 -5.72 1.57
C THR A 114 15.45 -5.66 0.05
N GLU A 115 16.61 -6.08 -0.46
CA GLU A 115 16.88 -6.11 -1.91
C GLU A 115 15.99 -7.14 -2.60
N GLU A 116 15.93 -8.35 -2.04
CA GLU A 116 15.08 -9.43 -2.55
C GLU A 116 13.59 -9.06 -2.52
N PHE A 117 13.17 -8.32 -1.47
CA PHE A 117 11.82 -7.80 -1.39
C PHE A 117 11.53 -6.76 -2.49
N SER A 118 12.46 -5.86 -2.76
CA SER A 118 12.33 -4.86 -3.82
C SER A 118 12.26 -5.51 -5.21
N GLU A 119 13.10 -6.52 -5.46
CA GLU A 119 13.07 -7.28 -6.71
C GLU A 119 11.76 -8.08 -6.87
N LEU A 120 11.24 -8.64 -5.78
CA LEU A 120 9.93 -9.29 -5.78
C LEU A 120 8.82 -8.30 -6.16
N LEU A 121 8.84 -7.08 -5.65
CA LEU A 121 7.88 -6.03 -6.05
C LEU A 121 7.93 -5.73 -7.54
N CYS A 122 9.14 -5.67 -8.14
CA CYS A 122 9.29 -5.48 -9.58
C CYS A 122 8.70 -6.64 -10.38
N VAL A 123 8.91 -7.88 -9.94
CA VAL A 123 8.33 -9.08 -10.57
C VAL A 123 6.81 -9.08 -10.47
N ILE A 124 6.25 -8.73 -9.30
CA ILE A 124 4.80 -8.60 -9.11
C ILE A 124 4.23 -7.52 -10.03
N ALA A 125 4.85 -6.34 -10.08
CA ALA A 125 4.42 -5.24 -10.93
C ALA A 125 4.39 -5.62 -12.42
N SER A 126 5.38 -6.40 -12.89
CA SER A 126 5.41 -6.89 -14.27
C SER A 126 4.37 -8.00 -14.56
N SER A 127 3.78 -8.58 -13.51
CA SER A 127 2.81 -9.68 -13.60
C SER A 127 1.36 -9.23 -13.38
N ILE A 128 1.11 -7.92 -13.28
CA ILE A 128 -0.24 -7.38 -13.08
C ILE A 128 -1.19 -7.87 -14.19
N GLY A 129 -2.38 -8.33 -13.79
CA GLY A 129 -3.37 -8.90 -14.71
C GLY A 129 -3.12 -10.36 -15.09
N SER A 130 -2.05 -10.99 -14.60
CA SER A 130 -1.77 -12.41 -14.80
C SER A 130 -2.05 -13.20 -13.55
N SER A 131 -2.47 -14.46 -13.71
CA SER A 131 -2.58 -15.40 -12.58
C SER A 131 -1.18 -15.73 -12.04
N VAL A 132 -0.93 -15.33 -10.80
CA VAL A 132 0.32 -15.61 -10.09
C VAL A 132 0.06 -16.34 -8.78
N ASN A 133 1.00 -17.16 -8.38
CA ASN A 133 1.00 -17.80 -7.06
C ASN A 133 2.42 -17.79 -6.48
N PRO A 134 2.58 -18.01 -5.16
CA PRO A 134 3.89 -17.96 -4.52
C PRO A 134 4.94 -18.87 -5.14
N THR A 135 4.57 -20.07 -5.59
CA THR A 135 5.50 -21.01 -6.23
C THR A 135 5.97 -20.50 -7.60
N LYS A 136 5.05 -19.98 -8.42
CA LYS A 136 5.39 -19.39 -9.72
C LYS A 136 6.29 -18.18 -9.53
N LEU A 137 6.00 -17.29 -8.58
CA LEU A 137 6.84 -16.14 -8.27
C LEU A 137 8.23 -16.55 -7.77
N SER A 138 8.34 -17.59 -6.92
CA SER A 138 9.62 -18.13 -6.47
C SER A 138 10.47 -18.61 -7.62
N ASN A 139 9.89 -19.36 -8.55
CA ASN A 139 10.61 -19.85 -9.72
C ASN A 139 11.00 -18.70 -10.67
N THR A 140 10.12 -17.74 -10.88
CA THR A 140 10.37 -16.58 -11.74
C THR A 140 11.52 -15.73 -11.20
N ILE A 141 11.49 -15.35 -9.92
CA ILE A 141 12.54 -14.51 -9.33
C ILE A 141 13.87 -15.25 -9.28
N LYS A 142 13.86 -16.55 -9.06
CA LYS A 142 15.06 -17.39 -9.12
C LYS A 142 15.65 -17.41 -10.52
N SER A 143 14.85 -17.58 -11.57
CA SER A 143 15.33 -17.67 -12.95
C SER A 143 15.81 -16.33 -13.50
N ILE A 144 15.14 -15.21 -13.17
CA ILE A 144 15.44 -13.89 -13.74
C ILE A 144 16.52 -13.17 -12.93
N LYS A 145 16.48 -13.28 -11.61
CA LYS A 145 17.31 -12.49 -10.69
C LYS A 145 18.32 -13.32 -9.89
N ASN A 146 18.29 -14.64 -10.04
CA ASN A 146 19.10 -15.59 -9.24
C ASN A 146 18.88 -15.43 -7.72
N ILE A 147 17.70 -14.98 -7.32
CA ILE A 147 17.29 -14.79 -5.93
C ILE A 147 16.50 -16.02 -5.46
N ASN A 148 16.88 -16.57 -4.33
CA ASN A 148 16.24 -17.77 -3.77
C ASN A 148 15.30 -17.43 -2.62
N LEU A 149 14.06 -17.09 -2.93
CA LEU A 149 12.98 -16.88 -1.96
C LEU A 149 12.04 -18.09 -1.92
N SER A 150 11.79 -18.60 -0.72
CA SER A 150 10.85 -19.71 -0.57
C SER A 150 9.41 -19.28 -0.90
N PRO A 151 8.55 -20.17 -1.42
CA PRO A 151 7.14 -19.86 -1.64
C PRO A 151 6.43 -19.36 -0.36
N LYS A 152 6.83 -19.87 0.80
CA LYS A 152 6.30 -19.43 2.11
C LYS A 152 6.68 -17.99 2.40
N THR A 153 7.93 -17.59 2.19
CA THR A 153 8.41 -16.21 2.36
C THR A 153 7.65 -15.27 1.43
N ILE A 154 7.49 -15.68 0.15
CA ILE A 154 6.75 -14.89 -0.83
C ILE A 154 5.28 -14.73 -0.42
N SER A 155 4.63 -15.78 0.10
CA SER A 155 3.26 -15.68 0.60
C SER A 155 3.15 -14.64 1.72
N THR A 156 4.09 -14.64 2.66
CA THR A 156 4.15 -13.63 3.73
C THR A 156 4.36 -12.22 3.19
N TYR A 157 5.24 -12.05 2.22
CA TYR A 157 5.48 -10.75 1.59
C TYR A 157 4.27 -10.25 0.82
N LEU A 158 3.56 -11.12 0.11
CA LEU A 158 2.30 -10.78 -0.56
C LEU A 158 1.23 -10.31 0.43
N GLU A 159 1.13 -10.93 1.60
CA GLU A 159 0.23 -10.47 2.66
C GLU A 159 0.59 -9.07 3.14
N HIS A 160 1.87 -8.80 3.38
CA HIS A 160 2.33 -7.46 3.79
C HIS A 160 2.05 -6.39 2.73
N ILE A 161 2.24 -6.71 1.45
CA ILE A 161 1.96 -5.85 0.30
C ILE A 161 0.45 -5.53 0.23
N CYS A 162 -0.40 -6.54 0.40
CA CYS A 162 -1.86 -6.37 0.43
C CYS A 162 -2.32 -5.55 1.64
N TYR A 163 -1.76 -5.79 2.82
CA TYR A 163 -2.09 -5.00 4.02
C TYR A 163 -1.68 -3.52 3.90
N ALA A 164 -0.65 -3.23 3.12
CA ALA A 164 -0.22 -1.86 2.81
C ALA A 164 -0.98 -1.23 1.64
N PHE A 165 -2.00 -1.89 1.10
CA PHE A 165 -2.78 -1.44 -0.06
C PHE A 165 -1.94 -1.18 -1.33
N LEU A 166 -0.76 -1.78 -1.44
CA LEU A 166 0.08 -1.70 -2.64
C LEU A 166 -0.41 -2.60 -3.78
N ALA A 167 -1.05 -3.70 -3.42
CA ALA A 167 -1.71 -4.60 -4.35
C ALA A 167 -2.96 -5.19 -3.71
N GLU A 168 -3.91 -5.57 -4.55
CA GLU A 168 -5.13 -6.27 -4.15
C GLU A 168 -5.18 -7.62 -4.85
N ARG A 169 -5.71 -8.61 -4.15
CA ARG A 169 -5.96 -9.94 -4.73
C ARG A 169 -7.30 -9.89 -5.45
N ALA A 170 -7.30 -10.27 -6.73
CA ALA A 170 -8.50 -10.47 -7.52
C ALA A 170 -9.08 -11.87 -7.29
#